data_0e2e5cfbb2e068701aabe73b008dde57
#
_entry.id   0e2e5cfbb2e068701aabe73b008dde57
#
_cell.length_a   1.000
_cell.length_b   1.000
_cell.length_c   1.000
_cell.angle_alpha   90.00
_cell.angle_beta   90.00
_cell.angle_gamma   90.00
#
_symmetry.space_group_name_H-M   'P 1'
#
loop_
_entity.id
_entity.type
_entity.pdbx_description
1 polymer ?
#
loop_
_entity_poly.entity_id
_entity_poly.type
_entity_poly.pdbx_seq_one_letter_code
_entity_poly.pdbx_strand_id
1 'polypeptide(L)'
;MTGHVTGFRFGLALAVSLLALGTAQAQAPKQGGTVHVVVQPEPPMLMQGLNQNGPTNMVAGNIYESLLRYDEKLQPVPSLAKSWEISPDAKTYTFKLQEGVKWHDGKPFGADDVVFSLDKFLREVHPRWRPIANAQVEKIEKVDDLTVRITLKQPFGPLILSQEVAGAPMIPKHIYDGTDYRANPANNTPIGTGPFKLKEWKKGSYIHLVKNEDYWQKGKPNLAEVYWQIIPDAAARAVAYETGKVDVLTGGSVDVYDVQRLSKLPNTCVTTKGWEMFAPHAWLTPNIARGGPLANKQFRQAMMFAIDREFGKDVVWAGLGKIPTGPISSKTKFYSADVPKYTYDPAKAKELVKASGYKGEPLKILALPYGETWSRWAEAIKQNFADVGINVSIETTDVPGWTQKASNGDFDLTFNYLYQLGDPATGVARNYISTNIVKGNPFGNQGAYVNPEVDKLFADAAIAPTDAARQELYTKVQKILADEVPVLWQLEMDFPTIYRCNVKNLVSTAIGVNDGFKDAWKD
;
A
#
# COMPACT_ATOMS: atom_id res chain seq x y z
N MET A 1 94.70 18.70 18.96
CA MET A 1 94.32 17.44 19.57
C MET A 1 92.89 17.10 19.13
N THR A 2 92.78 16.09 18.40
CA THR A 2 91.71 15.56 17.61
C THR A 2 90.59 14.89 18.48
N GLY A 3 89.36 15.25 18.26
CA GLY A 3 88.17 14.57 18.87
C GLY A 3 87.15 14.25 17.83
N HIS A 4 87.00 12.94 17.53
CA HIS A 4 86.03 12.42 16.60
C HIS A 4 84.63 12.46 17.21
N VAL A 5 83.64 12.95 16.41
CA VAL A 5 82.23 12.84 16.72
C VAL A 5 81.62 11.86 15.72
N THR A 6 81.17 10.74 16.22
CA THR A 6 80.46 9.67 15.53
C THR A 6 78.94 10.01 15.44
N GLY A 7 78.46 10.25 14.19
CA GLY A 7 77.01 10.46 13.93
C GLY A 7 76.24 9.16 13.83
N PHE A 8 75.21 9.03 14.64
CA PHE A 8 74.19 7.97 14.55
C PHE A 8 73.09 8.39 13.54
N ARG A 9 72.96 7.63 12.44
CA ARG A 9 71.82 7.78 11.52
C ARG A 9 70.69 6.85 11.96
N PHE A 10 69.61 7.42 12.40
CA PHE A 10 68.33 6.72 12.58
C PHE A 10 67.61 6.61 11.22
N GLY A 11 67.50 5.40 10.70
CA GLY A 11 66.66 5.10 9.55
C GLY A 11 65.21 4.93 9.98
N LEU A 12 64.34 5.82 9.51
CA LEU A 12 62.87 5.71 9.68
C LEU A 12 62.33 4.81 8.59
N ALA A 13 61.97 3.58 8.95
CA ALA A 13 61.24 2.67 8.08
C ALA A 13 59.73 3.00 8.11
N LEU A 14 59.23 3.62 7.05
CA LEU A 14 57.80 3.87 6.85
C LEU A 14 57.12 2.56 6.40
N ALA A 15 56.43 1.90 7.32
CA ALA A 15 55.57 0.76 6.98
C ALA A 15 54.25 1.30 6.37
N VAL A 16 54.14 1.23 5.04
CA VAL A 16 52.89 1.52 4.33
C VAL A 16 51.98 0.31 4.48
N SER A 17 51.03 0.35 5.41
CA SER A 17 49.94 -0.60 5.52
C SER A 17 48.94 -0.36 4.39
N LEU A 18 48.97 -1.15 3.33
CA LEU A 18 47.89 -1.21 2.33
C LEU A 18 46.64 -1.81 3.02
N LEU A 19 45.73 -0.97 3.42
CA LEU A 19 44.34 -1.35 3.69
C LEU A 19 43.71 -1.74 2.34
N ALA A 20 43.62 -3.03 2.08
CA ALA A 20 42.78 -3.58 1.01
C ALA A 20 41.33 -3.30 1.39
N LEU A 21 40.78 -2.18 0.91
CA LEU A 21 39.33 -1.96 0.85
C LEU A 21 38.77 -3.01 -0.12
N GLY A 22 38.31 -4.12 0.46
CA GLY A 22 37.53 -5.09 -0.26
C GLY A 22 36.25 -4.41 -0.74
N THR A 23 36.24 -3.99 -2.01
CA THR A 23 34.99 -3.63 -2.68
C THR A 23 34.13 -4.87 -2.68
N ALA A 24 33.06 -4.87 -1.88
CA ALA A 24 32.01 -5.88 -2.00
C ALA A 24 31.48 -5.80 -3.43
N GLN A 25 31.98 -6.66 -4.30
CA GLN A 25 31.55 -6.75 -5.69
C GLN A 25 30.10 -7.22 -5.65
N ALA A 26 29.15 -6.34 -5.98
CA ALA A 26 27.75 -6.70 -6.07
C ALA A 26 27.63 -7.90 -7.03
N GLN A 27 27.15 -9.01 -6.55
CA GLN A 27 27.01 -10.24 -7.33
C GLN A 27 26.10 -9.95 -8.53
N ALA A 28 26.55 -10.26 -9.73
CA ALA A 28 25.76 -10.07 -10.94
C ALA A 28 24.50 -10.96 -10.90
N PRO A 29 23.34 -10.45 -11.35
CA PRO A 29 22.10 -11.22 -11.38
C PRO A 29 22.27 -12.50 -12.19
N LYS A 30 21.89 -13.65 -11.61
CA LYS A 30 21.84 -14.93 -12.32
C LYS A 30 20.58 -14.99 -13.18
N GLN A 31 20.71 -15.60 -14.35
CA GLN A 31 19.59 -15.84 -15.26
C GLN A 31 18.99 -17.23 -15.00
N GLY A 32 17.66 -17.34 -15.10
CA GLY A 32 16.94 -18.59 -14.85
C GLY A 32 16.49 -18.77 -13.41
N GLY A 33 16.08 -19.99 -13.08
CA GLY A 33 15.56 -20.36 -11.77
C GLY A 33 14.07 -20.08 -11.61
N THR A 34 13.50 -20.74 -10.59
CA THR A 34 12.07 -20.70 -10.26
C THR A 34 11.90 -20.17 -8.83
N VAL A 35 10.92 -19.30 -8.62
CA VAL A 35 10.52 -18.80 -7.29
C VAL A 35 9.08 -19.21 -7.00
N HIS A 36 8.86 -19.81 -5.82
CA HIS A 36 7.54 -20.17 -5.30
C HIS A 36 7.08 -19.14 -4.27
N VAL A 37 6.00 -18.42 -4.57
CA VAL A 37 5.45 -17.32 -3.78
C VAL A 37 4.06 -17.69 -3.28
N VAL A 38 3.74 -17.43 -2.02
CA VAL A 38 2.39 -17.60 -1.51
C VAL A 38 1.50 -16.45 -1.98
N VAL A 39 0.30 -16.77 -2.48
CA VAL A 39 -0.81 -15.83 -2.69
C VAL A 39 -2.04 -16.31 -1.94
N GLN A 40 -2.68 -15.38 -1.19
CA GLN A 40 -3.90 -15.69 -0.48
C GLN A 40 -4.76 -14.41 -0.27
N PRO A 41 -6.10 -14.55 -0.36
CA PRO A 41 -6.81 -15.70 -0.96
C PRO A 41 -6.47 -15.86 -2.45
N GLU A 42 -6.97 -16.94 -3.07
CA GLU A 42 -6.88 -17.07 -4.53
C GLU A 42 -7.54 -15.85 -5.21
N PRO A 43 -6.88 -15.20 -6.20
CA PRO A 43 -7.50 -14.09 -6.91
C PRO A 43 -8.75 -14.56 -7.67
N PRO A 44 -9.85 -13.77 -7.66
CA PRO A 44 -11.06 -14.15 -8.40
C PRO A 44 -10.87 -14.06 -9.92
N MET A 45 -9.97 -13.17 -10.36
CA MET A 45 -9.58 -12.94 -11.75
C MET A 45 -8.18 -12.33 -11.81
N LEU A 46 -7.59 -12.32 -13.02
CA LEU A 46 -6.27 -11.71 -13.25
C LEU A 46 -6.33 -10.39 -14.05
N MET A 47 -7.52 -9.93 -14.43
CA MET A 47 -7.70 -8.62 -15.06
C MET A 47 -7.58 -7.51 -14.00
N GLN A 48 -6.40 -6.90 -13.91
CA GLN A 48 -6.08 -5.86 -12.93
C GLN A 48 -6.92 -4.58 -13.14
N GLY A 49 -7.32 -4.31 -14.37
CA GLY A 49 -8.22 -3.19 -14.70
C GLY A 49 -9.63 -3.30 -14.09
N LEU A 50 -10.08 -4.50 -13.73
CA LEU A 50 -11.41 -4.76 -13.16
C LEU A 50 -11.37 -5.04 -11.66
N ASN A 51 -10.27 -5.56 -11.13
CA ASN A 51 -10.18 -6.02 -9.75
C ASN A 51 -8.92 -5.45 -9.07
N GLN A 52 -9.11 -4.84 -7.90
CA GLN A 52 -8.08 -4.16 -7.12
C GLN A 52 -7.76 -4.83 -5.79
N ASN A 53 -8.17 -6.10 -5.59
CA ASN A 53 -7.76 -6.81 -4.39
C ASN A 53 -6.26 -7.16 -4.41
N GLY A 54 -5.67 -7.30 -3.22
CA GLY A 54 -4.24 -7.58 -3.09
C GLY A 54 -3.76 -8.79 -3.90
N PRO A 55 -4.43 -9.96 -3.82
CA PRO A 55 -4.04 -11.15 -4.58
C PRO A 55 -4.03 -10.96 -6.10
N THR A 56 -5.03 -10.25 -6.66
CA THR A 56 -5.01 -9.91 -8.10
C THR A 56 -3.83 -9.01 -8.42
N ASN A 57 -3.59 -7.96 -7.63
CA ASN A 57 -2.49 -7.02 -7.86
C ASN A 57 -1.11 -7.71 -7.78
N MET A 58 -0.90 -8.60 -6.81
CA MET A 58 0.36 -9.34 -6.66
C MET A 58 0.70 -10.19 -7.89
N VAL A 59 -0.26 -10.94 -8.40
CA VAL A 59 -0.05 -11.80 -9.57
C VAL A 59 -0.01 -10.98 -10.86
N ALA A 60 -1.01 -10.13 -11.06
CA ALA A 60 -1.19 -9.37 -12.31
C ALA A 60 -0.15 -8.27 -12.51
N GLY A 61 0.45 -7.72 -11.45
CA GLY A 61 1.59 -6.80 -11.54
C GLY A 61 2.85 -7.38 -12.18
N ASN A 62 2.90 -8.71 -12.37
CA ASN A 62 3.94 -9.38 -13.17
C ASN A 62 3.59 -9.45 -14.67
N ILE A 63 2.32 -9.25 -15.01
CA ILE A 63 1.75 -9.42 -16.35
C ILE A 63 1.50 -8.07 -17.02
N TYR A 64 0.93 -7.13 -16.27
CA TYR A 64 0.65 -5.76 -16.72
C TYR A 64 1.75 -4.79 -16.30
N GLU A 65 1.83 -3.68 -17.00
CA GLU A 65 2.64 -2.52 -16.64
C GLU A 65 1.81 -1.23 -16.75
N SER A 66 2.34 -0.13 -16.20
CA SER A 66 1.76 1.20 -16.35
C SER A 66 2.78 2.19 -16.90
N LEU A 67 2.39 3.46 -17.03
CA LEU A 67 3.29 4.50 -17.54
C LEU A 67 4.50 4.70 -16.64
N LEU A 68 4.32 4.63 -15.32
CA LEU A 68 5.37 4.89 -14.33
C LEU A 68 5.46 3.78 -13.28
N ARG A 69 6.61 3.74 -12.60
CA ARG A 69 6.85 3.02 -11.35
C ARG A 69 7.29 4.02 -10.28
N TYR A 70 7.43 3.59 -9.05
CA TYR A 70 7.81 4.48 -7.94
C TYR A 70 8.87 3.83 -7.08
N ASP A 71 9.92 4.61 -6.74
CA ASP A 71 10.91 4.19 -5.78
C ASP A 71 10.38 4.22 -4.34
N GLU A 72 11.18 3.78 -3.39
CA GLU A 72 10.82 3.74 -1.96
C GLU A 72 10.49 5.13 -1.37
N LYS A 73 10.88 6.22 -2.04
CA LYS A 73 10.57 7.60 -1.66
C LYS A 73 9.36 8.17 -2.39
N LEU A 74 8.60 7.33 -3.07
CA LEU A 74 7.47 7.70 -3.91
C LEU A 74 7.84 8.66 -5.05
N GLN A 75 9.11 8.63 -5.52
CA GLN A 75 9.51 9.37 -6.70
C GLN A 75 9.16 8.57 -7.95
N PRO A 76 8.54 9.19 -8.97
CA PRO A 76 8.23 8.51 -10.21
C PRO A 76 9.50 8.14 -10.97
N VAL A 77 9.53 6.91 -11.46
CA VAL A 77 10.60 6.39 -12.31
C VAL A 77 10.03 5.83 -13.61
N PRO A 78 10.80 5.83 -14.72
CA PRO A 78 10.33 5.33 -16.01
C PRO A 78 9.84 3.88 -15.97
N SER A 79 8.71 3.63 -16.68
CA SER A 79 8.21 2.32 -17.04
C SER A 79 7.85 2.33 -18.54
N LEU A 80 6.58 2.12 -18.92
CA LEU A 80 6.17 2.25 -20.33
C LEU A 80 6.32 3.67 -20.87
N ALA A 81 6.30 4.70 -20.04
CA ALA A 81 6.78 6.03 -20.38
C ALA A 81 8.28 6.15 -20.05
N LYS A 82 9.09 6.54 -21.05
CA LYS A 82 10.53 6.80 -20.88
C LYS A 82 10.81 8.16 -20.25
N SER A 83 9.90 9.12 -20.44
CA SER A 83 9.95 10.46 -19.84
C SER A 83 8.56 11.09 -19.86
N TRP A 84 8.40 12.16 -19.08
CA TRP A 84 7.18 12.96 -19.03
C TRP A 84 7.50 14.41 -18.72
N GLU A 85 6.57 15.29 -19.12
CA GLU A 85 6.62 16.71 -18.84
C GLU A 85 5.28 17.15 -18.24
N ILE A 86 5.36 18.06 -17.26
CA ILE A 86 4.20 18.67 -16.62
C ILE A 86 4.26 20.17 -16.95
N SER A 87 3.17 20.72 -17.47
CA SER A 87 3.09 22.15 -17.78
C SER A 87 3.20 23.01 -16.52
N PRO A 88 3.68 24.27 -16.61
CA PRO A 88 3.84 25.15 -15.46
C PRO A 88 2.56 25.40 -14.65
N ASP A 89 1.40 25.32 -15.30
CA ASP A 89 0.06 25.41 -14.66
C ASP A 89 -0.41 24.08 -14.05
N ALA A 90 0.40 23.02 -14.13
CA ALA A 90 0.11 21.66 -13.65
C ALA A 90 -1.17 21.04 -14.20
N LYS A 91 -1.65 21.50 -15.39
CA LYS A 91 -2.85 20.98 -16.03
C LYS A 91 -2.58 20.03 -17.20
N THR A 92 -1.37 20.02 -17.75
CA THR A 92 -1.03 19.20 -18.91
C THR A 92 0.12 18.28 -18.58
N TYR A 93 -0.08 16.98 -18.81
CA TYR A 93 0.92 15.93 -18.63
C TYR A 93 1.19 15.30 -19.99
N THR A 94 2.43 15.37 -20.47
CA THR A 94 2.83 14.76 -21.75
C THR A 94 3.79 13.62 -21.48
N PHE A 95 3.42 12.40 -21.90
CA PHE A 95 4.21 11.19 -21.70
C PHE A 95 4.82 10.74 -23.02
N LYS A 96 6.14 10.50 -23.03
CA LYS A 96 6.87 9.87 -24.14
C LYS A 96 7.03 8.39 -23.85
N LEU A 97 6.51 7.54 -24.73
CA LEU A 97 6.49 6.08 -24.54
C LEU A 97 7.82 5.43 -24.95
N GLN A 98 8.08 4.24 -24.39
CA GLN A 98 9.17 3.36 -24.81
C GLN A 98 8.92 2.85 -26.23
N GLU A 99 10.01 2.69 -26.98
CA GLU A 99 9.98 2.13 -28.33
C GLU A 99 10.08 0.61 -28.32
N GLY A 100 9.46 -0.06 -29.29
CA GLY A 100 9.58 -1.50 -29.50
C GLY A 100 8.90 -2.38 -28.44
N VAL A 101 8.07 -1.80 -27.57
CA VAL A 101 7.28 -2.58 -26.60
C VAL A 101 6.22 -3.41 -27.35
N LYS A 102 6.06 -4.67 -26.92
CA LYS A 102 5.06 -5.59 -27.47
C LYS A 102 4.17 -6.14 -26.36
N TRP A 103 2.92 -6.37 -26.70
CA TRP A 103 2.03 -7.21 -25.92
C TRP A 103 2.50 -8.67 -25.95
N HIS A 104 2.08 -9.48 -24.97
CA HIS A 104 2.45 -10.90 -24.87
C HIS A 104 2.08 -11.74 -26.10
N ASP A 105 1.13 -11.29 -26.90
CA ASP A 105 0.73 -11.90 -28.17
C ASP A 105 1.53 -11.39 -29.39
N GLY A 106 2.55 -10.56 -29.15
CA GLY A 106 3.46 -10.04 -30.17
C GLY A 106 3.02 -8.77 -30.85
N LYS A 107 1.80 -8.27 -30.61
CA LYS A 107 1.31 -7.00 -31.19
C LYS A 107 2.05 -5.80 -30.58
N PRO A 108 2.28 -4.72 -31.36
CA PRO A 108 2.95 -3.53 -30.85
C PRO A 108 2.07 -2.79 -29.82
N PHE A 109 2.71 -2.25 -28.80
CA PHE A 109 2.11 -1.31 -27.84
C PHE A 109 2.40 0.13 -28.28
N GLY A 110 1.43 1.03 -28.14
CA GLY A 110 1.60 2.44 -28.48
C GLY A 110 0.58 3.37 -27.84
N ALA A 111 0.57 4.62 -28.33
CA ALA A 111 -0.28 5.67 -27.80
C ALA A 111 -1.78 5.36 -27.88
N ASP A 112 -2.21 4.61 -28.91
CA ASP A 112 -3.61 4.17 -29.03
C ASP A 112 -4.06 3.27 -27.87
N ASP A 113 -3.16 2.39 -27.38
CA ASP A 113 -3.45 1.54 -26.22
C ASP A 113 -3.53 2.35 -24.93
N VAL A 114 -2.66 3.35 -24.77
CA VAL A 114 -2.69 4.23 -23.58
C VAL A 114 -3.98 5.05 -23.55
N VAL A 115 -4.35 5.68 -24.69
CA VAL A 115 -5.61 6.42 -24.78
C VAL A 115 -6.80 5.50 -24.51
N PHE A 116 -6.84 4.32 -25.11
CA PHE A 116 -7.90 3.34 -24.86
C PHE A 116 -7.95 2.94 -23.37
N SER A 117 -6.79 2.61 -22.78
CA SER A 117 -6.72 2.20 -21.38
C SER A 117 -7.27 3.28 -20.44
N LEU A 118 -6.76 4.51 -20.55
CA LEU A 118 -7.07 5.57 -19.61
C LEU A 118 -8.42 6.24 -19.86
N ASP A 119 -8.80 6.46 -21.13
CA ASP A 119 -9.99 7.25 -21.47
C ASP A 119 -11.25 6.41 -21.69
N LYS A 120 -11.10 5.13 -22.04
CA LYS A 120 -12.24 4.23 -22.23
C LYS A 120 -12.31 3.19 -21.12
N PHE A 121 -11.44 2.18 -21.15
CA PHE A 121 -11.54 1.02 -20.27
C PHE A 121 -11.52 1.41 -18.79
N LEU A 122 -10.44 2.03 -18.30
CA LEU A 122 -10.28 2.35 -16.88
C LEU A 122 -11.24 3.46 -16.41
N ARG A 123 -11.57 4.42 -17.28
CA ARG A 123 -12.57 5.46 -16.99
C ARG A 123 -13.96 4.88 -16.74
N GLU A 124 -14.29 3.76 -17.38
CA GLU A 124 -15.58 3.10 -17.20
C GLU A 124 -15.60 2.18 -15.97
N VAL A 125 -14.56 1.36 -15.77
CA VAL A 125 -14.67 0.22 -14.84
C VAL A 125 -13.71 0.24 -13.66
N HIS A 126 -12.59 0.99 -13.73
CA HIS A 126 -11.52 0.87 -12.74
C HIS A 126 -11.84 1.61 -11.43
N PRO A 127 -11.82 0.94 -10.27
CA PRO A 127 -12.27 1.55 -9.00
C PRO A 127 -11.49 2.78 -8.55
N ARG A 128 -10.19 2.87 -8.87
CA ARG A 128 -9.32 3.99 -8.48
C ARG A 128 -9.20 5.06 -9.57
N TRP A 129 -9.06 4.66 -10.84
CA TRP A 129 -8.89 5.59 -11.94
C TRP A 129 -10.20 6.30 -12.33
N ARG A 130 -11.32 5.59 -12.40
CA ARG A 130 -12.63 6.13 -12.81
C ARG A 130 -13.01 7.42 -12.06
N PRO A 131 -12.98 7.50 -10.73
CA PRO A 131 -13.31 8.73 -10.02
C PRO A 131 -12.34 9.87 -10.34
N ILE A 132 -11.04 9.61 -10.47
CA ILE A 132 -10.03 10.61 -10.86
C ILE A 132 -10.31 11.11 -12.28
N ALA A 133 -10.47 10.19 -13.24
CA ALA A 133 -10.69 10.53 -14.64
C ALA A 133 -11.96 11.36 -14.83
N ASN A 134 -13.06 10.97 -14.21
CA ASN A 134 -14.34 11.67 -14.37
C ASN A 134 -14.34 13.05 -13.69
N ALA A 135 -13.69 13.20 -12.55
CA ALA A 135 -13.64 14.47 -11.84
C ALA A 135 -12.61 15.44 -12.44
N GLN A 136 -11.42 14.96 -12.79
CA GLN A 136 -10.26 15.82 -13.04
C GLN A 136 -9.83 15.88 -14.51
N VAL A 137 -10.02 14.78 -15.27
CA VAL A 137 -9.50 14.72 -16.64
C VAL A 137 -10.48 15.34 -17.64
N GLU A 138 -10.00 16.34 -18.36
CA GLU A 138 -10.73 16.97 -19.47
C GLU A 138 -10.57 16.15 -20.76
N LYS A 139 -9.32 15.80 -21.12
CA LYS A 139 -9.01 15.11 -22.36
C LYS A 139 -7.78 14.20 -22.21
N ILE A 140 -7.81 13.06 -22.91
CA ILE A 140 -6.63 12.20 -23.14
C ILE A 140 -6.51 12.02 -24.64
N GLU A 141 -5.36 12.37 -25.21
CA GLU A 141 -5.17 12.35 -26.64
C GLU A 141 -3.82 11.77 -27.07
N LYS A 142 -3.84 11.08 -28.19
CA LYS A 142 -2.65 10.68 -28.94
C LYS A 142 -2.10 11.92 -29.64
N VAL A 143 -0.85 12.28 -29.37
CA VAL A 143 -0.12 13.35 -30.08
C VAL A 143 0.58 12.77 -31.31
N ASP A 144 1.26 11.64 -31.13
CA ASP A 144 1.87 10.79 -32.14
C ASP A 144 1.86 9.33 -31.66
N ASP A 145 2.46 8.39 -32.40
CA ASP A 145 2.42 6.95 -32.07
C ASP A 145 3.07 6.60 -30.74
N LEU A 146 3.96 7.46 -30.23
CA LEU A 146 4.69 7.27 -28.97
C LEU A 146 4.53 8.43 -27.98
N THR A 147 3.55 9.31 -28.21
CA THR A 147 3.31 10.46 -27.32
C THR A 147 1.84 10.58 -26.97
N VAL A 148 1.55 10.61 -25.67
CA VAL A 148 0.19 10.82 -25.14
C VAL A 148 0.17 12.08 -24.27
N ARG A 149 -0.92 12.84 -24.39
CA ARG A 149 -1.19 14.02 -23.57
C ARG A 149 -2.44 13.82 -22.75
N ILE A 150 -2.36 14.13 -21.45
CA ILE A 150 -3.49 14.20 -20.53
C ILE A 150 -3.68 15.66 -20.15
N THR A 151 -4.85 16.22 -20.42
CA THR A 151 -5.24 17.57 -20.02
C THR A 151 -6.25 17.49 -18.88
N LEU A 152 -6.04 18.27 -17.84
CA LEU A 152 -6.89 18.33 -16.65
C LEU A 152 -7.76 19.58 -16.67
N LYS A 153 -8.95 19.50 -16.08
CA LYS A 153 -9.87 20.64 -15.88
C LYS A 153 -9.25 21.69 -14.94
N GLN A 154 -8.48 21.24 -13.96
CA GLN A 154 -7.76 22.04 -12.97
C GLN A 154 -6.50 21.31 -12.53
N PRO A 155 -5.53 21.97 -11.87
CA PRO A 155 -4.35 21.29 -11.31
C PRO A 155 -4.77 20.15 -10.40
N PHE A 156 -4.12 18.98 -10.53
CA PHE A 156 -4.37 17.84 -9.66
C PHE A 156 -3.08 17.04 -9.46
N GLY A 157 -2.27 17.45 -8.49
CA GLY A 157 -0.96 16.83 -8.21
C GLY A 157 -0.98 15.31 -8.01
N PRO A 158 -2.01 14.70 -7.41
CA PRO A 158 -2.11 13.25 -7.24
C PRO A 158 -2.16 12.44 -8.53
N LEU A 159 -2.43 13.06 -9.70
CA LEU A 159 -2.50 12.34 -10.98
C LEU A 159 -1.25 11.51 -11.24
N ILE A 160 -0.08 12.10 -10.98
CA ILE A 160 1.18 11.41 -11.26
C ILE A 160 1.31 10.12 -10.42
N LEU A 161 0.95 10.14 -9.14
CA LEU A 161 1.00 8.96 -8.26
C LEU A 161 -0.03 7.87 -8.62
N SER A 162 -1.04 8.18 -9.42
CA SER A 162 -2.01 7.19 -9.90
C SER A 162 -1.51 6.37 -11.09
N GLN A 163 -0.34 6.72 -11.66
CA GLN A 163 0.21 6.07 -12.86
C GLN A 163 1.08 4.84 -12.55
N GLU A 164 0.88 4.18 -11.42
CA GLU A 164 1.49 2.87 -11.09
C GLU A 164 0.56 1.71 -11.52
N VAL A 165 1.09 0.49 -11.59
CA VAL A 165 0.39 -0.64 -12.23
C VAL A 165 -0.94 -1.01 -11.59
N ALA A 166 -1.10 -0.87 -10.27
CA ALA A 166 -2.40 -1.08 -9.62
C ALA A 166 -3.33 0.14 -9.75
N GLY A 167 -2.80 1.33 -10.08
CA GLY A 167 -3.58 2.56 -10.28
C GLY A 167 -4.08 2.75 -11.69
N ALA A 168 -3.23 2.44 -12.68
CA ALA A 168 -3.52 2.64 -14.09
C ALA A 168 -2.80 1.61 -14.98
N PRO A 169 -3.17 0.31 -14.92
CA PRO A 169 -2.59 -0.72 -15.79
C PRO A 169 -2.93 -0.44 -17.26
N MET A 170 -1.97 -0.66 -18.16
CA MET A 170 -2.25 -0.57 -19.59
C MET A 170 -2.94 -1.84 -20.08
N ILE A 171 -4.01 -1.66 -20.87
CA ILE A 171 -4.94 -2.69 -21.33
C ILE A 171 -4.87 -2.79 -22.85
N PRO A 172 -4.76 -4.01 -23.44
CA PRO A 172 -4.63 -4.17 -24.87
C PRO A 172 -5.92 -3.79 -25.60
N LYS A 173 -5.87 -2.67 -26.33
CA LYS A 173 -7.01 -2.15 -27.11
C LYS A 173 -7.58 -3.22 -28.05
N HIS A 174 -6.71 -3.94 -28.74
CA HIS A 174 -7.11 -4.93 -29.75
C HIS A 174 -7.88 -6.14 -29.21
N ILE A 175 -7.92 -6.32 -27.87
CA ILE A 175 -8.66 -7.40 -27.21
C ILE A 175 -9.98 -6.88 -26.63
N TYR A 176 -9.99 -5.64 -26.14
CA TYR A 176 -11.10 -5.13 -25.35
C TYR A 176 -11.97 -4.08 -26.05
N ASP A 177 -11.46 -3.36 -27.08
CA ASP A 177 -12.25 -2.30 -27.74
C ASP A 177 -13.48 -2.90 -28.45
N GLY A 178 -14.66 -2.35 -28.15
CA GLY A 178 -15.94 -2.83 -28.68
C GLY A 178 -16.52 -4.06 -27.99
N THR A 179 -15.94 -4.52 -26.86
CA THR A 179 -16.45 -5.65 -26.08
C THR A 179 -17.10 -5.20 -24.77
N ASP A 180 -17.87 -6.09 -24.13
CA ASP A 180 -18.21 -5.93 -22.72
C ASP A 180 -16.96 -6.25 -21.86
N TYR A 181 -16.37 -5.23 -21.24
CA TYR A 181 -15.12 -5.37 -20.49
C TYR A 181 -15.24 -6.36 -19.33
N ARG A 182 -16.41 -6.43 -18.67
CA ARG A 182 -16.63 -7.30 -17.52
C ARG A 182 -16.87 -8.77 -17.90
N ALA A 183 -17.46 -9.00 -19.07
CA ALA A 183 -17.78 -10.33 -19.59
C ALA A 183 -16.72 -10.88 -20.54
N ASN A 184 -15.66 -10.11 -20.86
CA ASN A 184 -14.63 -10.54 -21.82
C ASN A 184 -13.88 -11.78 -21.30
N PRO A 185 -13.79 -12.88 -22.09
CA PRO A 185 -13.12 -14.11 -21.68
C PRO A 185 -11.62 -13.94 -21.39
N ALA A 186 -10.97 -12.94 -21.98
CA ALA A 186 -9.57 -12.61 -21.72
C ALA A 186 -9.30 -12.16 -20.28
N ASN A 187 -10.32 -11.88 -19.47
CA ASN A 187 -10.16 -11.51 -18.06
C ASN A 187 -9.45 -12.57 -17.20
N ASN A 188 -9.50 -13.84 -17.62
CA ASN A 188 -8.80 -14.95 -16.94
C ASN A 188 -7.57 -15.47 -17.69
N THR A 189 -7.32 -14.97 -18.92
CA THR A 189 -6.15 -15.27 -19.73
C THR A 189 -5.44 -13.98 -20.12
N PRO A 190 -4.88 -13.25 -19.14
CA PRO A 190 -4.43 -11.87 -19.33
C PRO A 190 -3.28 -11.77 -20.33
N ILE A 191 -3.36 -10.77 -21.20
CA ILE A 191 -2.31 -10.33 -22.12
C ILE A 191 -1.84 -8.96 -21.64
N GLY A 192 -0.59 -8.84 -21.25
CA GLY A 192 0.05 -7.61 -20.80
C GLY A 192 1.32 -7.30 -21.59
N THR A 193 2.06 -6.29 -21.13
CA THR A 193 3.40 -5.95 -21.66
C THR A 193 4.51 -6.40 -20.71
N GLY A 194 4.16 -6.96 -19.56
CA GLY A 194 5.03 -7.20 -18.42
C GLY A 194 6.07 -8.29 -18.60
N PRO A 195 6.94 -8.45 -17.59
CA PRO A 195 8.09 -9.37 -17.64
C PRO A 195 7.70 -10.84 -17.67
N PHE A 196 6.50 -11.19 -17.24
CA PHE A 196 6.03 -12.58 -17.21
C PHE A 196 4.70 -12.75 -17.93
N LYS A 197 4.50 -13.95 -18.54
CA LYS A 197 3.28 -14.38 -19.22
C LYS A 197 2.58 -15.45 -18.40
N LEU A 198 1.25 -15.48 -18.39
CA LEU A 198 0.49 -16.58 -17.81
C LEU A 198 0.73 -17.85 -18.63
N LYS A 199 1.24 -18.89 -17.98
CA LYS A 199 1.38 -20.23 -18.55
C LYS A 199 0.18 -21.11 -18.23
N GLU A 200 -0.23 -21.13 -16.95
CA GLU A 200 -1.31 -21.96 -16.45
C GLU A 200 -1.90 -21.37 -15.16
N TRP A 201 -3.19 -21.52 -14.99
CA TRP A 201 -3.87 -21.30 -13.71
C TRP A 201 -4.63 -22.56 -13.30
N LYS A 202 -4.07 -23.32 -12.37
CA LYS A 202 -4.72 -24.45 -11.75
C LYS A 202 -5.48 -24.01 -10.52
N LYS A 203 -6.76 -23.78 -10.69
CA LYS A 203 -7.65 -23.27 -9.63
C LYS A 203 -7.52 -24.08 -8.34
N GLY A 204 -7.46 -23.36 -7.20
CA GLY A 204 -7.28 -23.92 -5.86
C GLY A 204 -5.88 -24.46 -5.57
N SER A 205 -4.92 -24.36 -6.51
CA SER A 205 -3.57 -24.91 -6.36
C SER A 205 -2.47 -23.90 -6.63
N TYR A 206 -2.34 -23.39 -7.87
CA TYR A 206 -1.29 -22.42 -8.21
C TYR A 206 -1.63 -21.64 -9.49
N ILE A 207 -0.91 -20.50 -9.64
CA ILE A 207 -0.83 -19.74 -10.89
C ILE A 207 0.64 -19.76 -11.33
N HIS A 208 0.90 -20.27 -12.53
CA HIS A 208 2.23 -20.40 -13.11
C HIS A 208 2.48 -19.33 -14.16
N LEU A 209 3.49 -18.51 -13.90
CA LEU A 209 3.96 -17.50 -14.83
C LEU A 209 5.33 -17.90 -15.38
N VAL A 210 5.57 -17.66 -16.66
CA VAL A 210 6.85 -17.90 -17.34
C VAL A 210 7.41 -16.58 -17.88
N LYS A 211 8.73 -16.52 -17.98
CA LYS A 211 9.45 -15.39 -18.54
C LYS A 211 8.89 -14.97 -19.90
N ASN A 212 8.74 -13.67 -20.10
CA ASN A 212 8.49 -13.07 -21.40
C ASN A 212 9.84 -12.88 -22.13
N GLU A 213 10.17 -13.76 -23.07
CA GLU A 213 11.44 -13.70 -23.81
C GLU A 213 11.52 -12.44 -24.71
N ASP A 214 10.35 -11.89 -25.12
CA ASP A 214 10.27 -10.66 -25.93
C ASP A 214 10.12 -9.39 -25.07
N TYR A 215 10.46 -9.47 -23.76
CA TYR A 215 10.31 -8.32 -22.88
C TYR A 215 11.21 -7.15 -23.32
N TRP A 216 10.65 -5.96 -23.37
CA TRP A 216 11.30 -4.76 -23.92
C TRP A 216 12.57 -4.33 -23.16
N GLN A 217 12.72 -4.67 -21.87
CA GLN A 217 13.95 -4.47 -21.12
C GLN A 217 14.89 -5.66 -21.33
N LYS A 218 15.91 -5.47 -22.16
CA LYS A 218 16.90 -6.51 -22.50
C LYS A 218 17.54 -7.10 -21.23
N GLY A 219 17.63 -8.43 -21.18
CA GLY A 219 18.19 -9.17 -20.06
C GLY A 219 17.26 -9.33 -18.85
N LYS A 220 16.02 -8.86 -18.97
CA LYS A 220 14.98 -9.01 -17.95
C LYS A 220 13.82 -9.86 -18.50
N PRO A 221 13.03 -10.49 -17.59
CA PRO A 221 13.32 -10.71 -16.18
C PRO A 221 14.49 -11.70 -16.02
N ASN A 222 15.13 -11.73 -14.82
CA ASN A 222 16.19 -12.69 -14.57
C ASN A 222 15.65 -14.09 -14.27
N LEU A 223 14.51 -14.21 -13.55
CA LEU A 223 13.84 -15.47 -13.25
C LEU A 223 13.24 -16.09 -14.52
N ALA A 224 13.28 -17.42 -14.63
CA ALA A 224 12.59 -18.16 -15.70
C ALA A 224 11.09 -18.34 -15.40
N GLU A 225 10.75 -18.58 -14.14
CA GLU A 225 9.39 -18.94 -13.74
C GLU A 225 9.04 -18.41 -12.35
N VAL A 226 7.75 -18.09 -12.17
CA VAL A 226 7.16 -17.76 -10.87
C VAL A 226 5.91 -18.60 -10.66
N TYR A 227 5.87 -19.35 -9.55
CA TYR A 227 4.68 -20.07 -9.11
C TYR A 227 4.04 -19.33 -7.93
N TRP A 228 2.81 -18.89 -8.11
CA TRP A 228 1.99 -18.33 -7.04
C TRP A 228 1.18 -19.47 -6.42
N GLN A 229 1.61 -19.94 -5.25
CA GLN A 229 1.02 -21.07 -4.54
C GLN A 229 -0.23 -20.63 -3.75
N ILE A 230 -1.34 -21.30 -3.95
CA ILE A 230 -2.62 -21.05 -3.26
C ILE A 230 -2.69 -22.00 -2.07
N ILE A 231 -2.44 -21.50 -0.87
CA ILE A 231 -2.48 -22.26 0.38
C ILE A 231 -3.43 -21.52 1.34
N PRO A 232 -4.67 -21.99 1.54
CA PRO A 232 -5.69 -21.25 2.30
C PRO A 232 -5.37 -21.07 3.79
N ASP A 233 -4.81 -22.09 4.42
CA ASP A 233 -4.54 -22.12 5.86
C ASP A 233 -3.19 -21.43 6.21
N ALA A 234 -3.21 -20.56 7.23
CA ALA A 234 -2.02 -19.76 7.62
C ALA A 234 -0.90 -20.63 8.21
N ALA A 235 -1.23 -21.62 9.04
CA ALA A 235 -0.25 -22.53 9.61
C ALA A 235 0.38 -23.41 8.51
N ALA A 236 -0.44 -23.87 7.54
CA ALA A 236 0.07 -24.61 6.38
C ALA A 236 1.03 -23.77 5.52
N ARG A 237 0.79 -22.45 5.39
CA ARG A 237 1.75 -21.54 4.72
C ARG A 237 3.08 -21.46 5.44
N ALA A 238 3.04 -21.34 6.79
CA ALA A 238 4.24 -21.33 7.60
C ALA A 238 5.06 -22.64 7.43
N VAL A 239 4.39 -23.79 7.50
CA VAL A 239 5.01 -25.11 7.28
C VAL A 239 5.56 -25.25 5.85
N ALA A 240 4.85 -24.77 4.84
CA ALA A 240 5.33 -24.81 3.46
C ALA A 240 6.62 -24.00 3.28
N TYR A 241 6.76 -22.89 3.98
CA TYR A 241 8.01 -22.12 4.03
C TYR A 241 9.12 -22.90 4.77
N GLU A 242 8.84 -23.41 5.96
CA GLU A 242 9.83 -24.17 6.76
C GLU A 242 10.42 -25.34 5.98
N THR A 243 9.57 -26.08 5.29
CA THR A 243 9.96 -27.27 4.51
C THR A 243 10.56 -26.95 3.13
N GLY A 244 10.68 -25.67 2.76
CA GLY A 244 11.24 -25.24 1.49
C GLY A 244 10.33 -25.45 0.27
N LYS A 245 9.03 -25.69 0.48
CA LYS A 245 8.06 -25.80 -0.62
C LYS A 245 7.72 -24.43 -1.22
N VAL A 246 7.86 -23.36 -0.44
CA VAL A 246 7.74 -21.98 -0.91
C VAL A 246 8.98 -21.18 -0.53
N ASP A 247 9.35 -20.23 -1.38
CA ASP A 247 10.48 -19.33 -1.17
C ASP A 247 10.08 -18.01 -0.53
N VAL A 248 8.83 -17.57 -0.74
CA VAL A 248 8.33 -16.25 -0.34
C VAL A 248 6.95 -16.34 0.29
N LEU A 249 6.83 -15.78 1.49
CA LEU A 249 5.58 -15.47 2.16
C LEU A 249 5.31 -13.97 2.02
N THR A 250 4.25 -13.61 1.32
CA THR A 250 3.86 -12.20 1.13
C THR A 250 3.33 -11.59 2.41
N GLY A 251 3.41 -10.27 2.54
CA GLY A 251 2.96 -9.57 3.74
C GLY A 251 1.53 -9.91 4.15
N GLY A 252 1.33 -10.22 5.43
CA GLY A 252 0.03 -10.63 5.97
C GLY A 252 -0.39 -12.07 5.68
N SER A 253 0.48 -12.89 5.07
CA SER A 253 0.14 -14.29 4.74
C SER A 253 0.28 -15.26 5.91
N VAL A 254 0.93 -14.89 6.99
CA VAL A 254 1.05 -15.68 8.23
C VAL A 254 0.75 -14.82 9.45
N ASP A 255 0.48 -15.45 10.60
CA ASP A 255 0.26 -14.73 11.86
C ASP A 255 1.53 -13.97 12.28
N VAL A 256 1.38 -12.88 13.01
CA VAL A 256 2.48 -12.02 13.44
C VAL A 256 3.52 -12.76 14.30
N TYR A 257 3.10 -13.74 15.08
CA TYR A 257 4.01 -14.58 15.87
C TYR A 257 4.79 -15.57 15.01
N ASP A 258 4.18 -16.06 13.92
CA ASP A 258 4.91 -16.86 12.92
C ASP A 258 5.97 -16.01 12.21
N VAL A 259 5.72 -14.73 11.94
CA VAL A 259 6.75 -13.83 11.40
C VAL A 259 7.99 -13.84 12.29
N GLN A 260 7.82 -13.67 13.61
CA GLN A 260 8.94 -13.68 14.56
C GLN A 260 9.66 -15.05 14.60
N ARG A 261 8.90 -16.14 14.55
CA ARG A 261 9.44 -17.50 14.58
C ARG A 261 10.22 -17.83 13.29
N LEU A 262 9.61 -17.58 12.13
CA LEU A 262 10.19 -17.87 10.83
C LEU A 262 11.42 -17.00 10.53
N SER A 263 11.45 -15.75 11.00
CA SER A 263 12.60 -14.85 10.81
C SER A 263 13.91 -15.37 11.43
N LYS A 264 13.82 -16.30 12.38
CA LYS A 264 14.98 -16.92 13.05
C LYS A 264 15.50 -18.15 12.32
N LEU A 265 14.83 -18.62 11.29
CA LEU A 265 15.29 -19.79 10.51
C LEU A 265 16.51 -19.47 9.68
N PRO A 266 17.42 -20.43 9.47
CA PRO A 266 18.56 -20.27 8.56
C PRO A 266 18.10 -19.86 7.15
N ASN A 267 18.91 -19.05 6.46
CA ASN A 267 18.63 -18.57 5.11
C ASN A 267 17.26 -17.87 4.96
N THR A 268 16.78 -17.20 6.02
CA THR A 268 15.55 -16.42 5.99
C THR A 268 15.84 -14.93 6.11
N CYS A 269 15.35 -14.17 5.17
CA CYS A 269 15.38 -12.73 5.13
C CYS A 269 13.97 -12.17 5.29
N VAL A 270 13.86 -10.98 5.90
CA VAL A 270 12.59 -10.29 6.14
C VAL A 270 12.72 -8.84 5.69
N THR A 271 11.70 -8.32 5.05
CA THR A 271 11.63 -6.90 4.70
C THR A 271 10.22 -6.35 4.92
N THR A 272 10.13 -5.12 5.41
CA THR A 272 8.88 -4.33 5.49
C THR A 272 8.76 -3.31 4.36
N LYS A 273 9.74 -3.28 3.43
CA LYS A 273 9.71 -2.44 2.24
C LYS A 273 8.68 -2.91 1.22
N GLY A 274 8.27 -2.00 0.33
CA GLY A 274 7.31 -2.28 -0.73
C GLY A 274 5.86 -2.01 -0.31
N TRP A 275 5.67 -1.29 0.78
CA TRP A 275 4.35 -0.84 1.26
C TRP A 275 4.24 0.68 1.35
N GLU A 276 5.23 1.42 0.86
CA GLU A 276 5.33 2.87 0.97
C GLU A 276 4.16 3.56 0.26
N MET A 277 3.79 3.09 -0.94
CA MET A 277 2.63 3.60 -1.69
C MET A 277 1.32 3.30 -0.97
N PHE A 278 1.20 2.11 -0.40
CA PHE A 278 -0.03 1.70 0.28
C PHE A 278 -0.15 2.29 1.68
N ALA A 279 0.95 2.36 2.44
CA ALA A 279 1.00 2.90 3.81
C ALA A 279 -0.23 2.47 4.63
N PRO A 280 -0.43 1.15 4.90
CA PRO A 280 -1.62 0.66 5.57
C PRO A 280 -1.75 1.24 6.96
N HIS A 281 -2.92 1.81 7.25
CA HIS A 281 -3.20 2.53 8.48
C HIS A 281 -4.47 1.99 9.13
N ALA A 282 -4.36 1.49 10.35
CA ALA A 282 -5.44 0.89 11.12
C ALA A 282 -5.99 1.81 12.20
N TRP A 283 -7.29 1.71 12.41
CA TRP A 283 -8.01 2.47 13.43
C TRP A 283 -9.27 1.75 13.92
N LEU A 284 -9.83 2.24 15.03
CA LEU A 284 -11.15 1.91 15.51
C LEU A 284 -12.09 3.08 15.17
N THR A 285 -13.17 2.83 14.44
CA THR A 285 -14.12 3.83 13.97
C THR A 285 -15.31 3.93 14.92
N PRO A 286 -15.56 5.04 15.61
CA PRO A 286 -16.83 5.32 16.27
C PRO A 286 -17.89 5.69 15.23
N ASN A 287 -19.10 5.16 15.37
CA ASN A 287 -20.24 5.54 14.54
C ASN A 287 -20.90 6.82 15.11
N ILE A 288 -20.44 7.96 14.63
CA ILE A 288 -20.89 9.29 15.10
C ILE A 288 -22.37 9.51 14.81
N ALA A 289 -22.89 8.95 13.70
CA ALA A 289 -24.30 9.10 13.32
C ALA A 289 -25.27 8.44 14.30
N ARG A 290 -24.82 7.48 15.11
CA ARG A 290 -25.66 6.91 16.19
C ARG A 290 -25.97 7.90 17.32
N GLY A 291 -25.26 9.02 17.37
CA GLY A 291 -25.45 10.00 18.44
C GLY A 291 -24.91 9.53 19.78
N GLY A 292 -25.51 10.02 20.87
CA GLY A 292 -25.11 9.66 22.23
C GLY A 292 -23.65 9.98 22.54
N PRO A 293 -22.94 9.11 23.30
CA PRO A 293 -21.56 9.36 23.67
C PRO A 293 -20.61 9.42 22.47
N LEU A 294 -20.89 8.65 21.39
CA LEU A 294 -20.02 8.60 20.21
C LEU A 294 -20.01 9.92 19.43
N ALA A 295 -21.09 10.71 19.49
CA ALA A 295 -21.14 12.05 18.90
C ALA A 295 -20.37 13.09 19.74
N ASN A 296 -20.10 12.82 21.01
CA ASN A 296 -19.38 13.74 21.90
C ASN A 296 -17.87 13.68 21.66
N LYS A 297 -17.27 14.81 21.26
CA LYS A 297 -15.81 14.92 21.02
C LYS A 297 -14.98 14.52 22.25
N GLN A 298 -15.35 14.98 23.44
CA GLN A 298 -14.62 14.67 24.66
C GLN A 298 -14.62 13.17 24.98
N PHE A 299 -15.72 12.47 24.67
CA PHE A 299 -15.79 11.02 24.83
C PHE A 299 -14.85 10.30 23.85
N ARG A 300 -14.78 10.74 22.57
CA ARG A 300 -13.84 10.18 21.61
C ARG A 300 -12.37 10.45 21.99
N GLN A 301 -12.07 11.66 22.52
CA GLN A 301 -10.76 11.97 23.08
C GLN A 301 -10.44 11.09 24.30
N ALA A 302 -11.42 10.84 25.17
CA ALA A 302 -11.27 9.94 26.31
C ALA A 302 -10.88 8.52 25.84
N MET A 303 -11.56 7.99 24.83
CA MET A 303 -11.21 6.69 24.23
C MET A 303 -9.77 6.65 23.70
N MET A 304 -9.27 7.74 23.08
CA MET A 304 -7.89 7.80 22.60
C MET A 304 -6.87 7.77 23.76
N PHE A 305 -7.14 8.45 24.86
CA PHE A 305 -6.28 8.39 26.05
C PHE A 305 -6.38 7.06 26.80
N ALA A 306 -7.51 6.37 26.67
CA ALA A 306 -7.74 5.09 27.33
C ALA A 306 -6.98 3.91 26.69
N ILE A 307 -6.74 3.96 25.38
CA ILE A 307 -6.15 2.83 24.64
C ILE A 307 -4.63 2.82 24.78
N ASP A 308 -4.09 1.72 25.35
CA ASP A 308 -2.66 1.45 25.35
C ASP A 308 -2.19 0.95 23.98
N ARG A 309 -1.85 1.91 23.11
CA ARG A 309 -1.42 1.61 21.73
C ARG A 309 -0.01 1.02 21.69
N GLU A 310 0.85 1.31 22.67
CA GLU A 310 2.17 0.67 22.76
C GLU A 310 2.02 -0.81 23.08
N PHE A 311 1.16 -1.19 24.04
CA PHE A 311 0.82 -2.59 24.27
C PHE A 311 0.24 -3.24 23.01
N GLY A 312 -0.68 -2.56 22.32
CA GLY A 312 -1.25 -3.03 21.05
C GLY A 312 -0.18 -3.31 20.01
N LYS A 313 0.78 -2.39 19.82
CA LYS A 313 1.90 -2.54 18.89
C LYS A 313 2.86 -3.66 19.32
N ASP A 314 3.36 -3.60 20.55
CA ASP A 314 4.49 -4.45 20.97
C ASP A 314 4.05 -5.88 21.30
N VAL A 315 2.86 -6.04 21.90
CA VAL A 315 2.36 -7.35 22.34
C VAL A 315 1.41 -7.94 21.29
N VAL A 316 0.34 -7.23 20.89
CA VAL A 316 -0.66 -7.79 19.99
C VAL A 316 -0.13 -7.92 18.57
N TRP A 317 0.59 -6.92 18.09
CA TRP A 317 1.19 -6.88 16.73
C TRP A 317 2.66 -7.28 16.70
N ALA A 318 3.20 -7.80 17.82
CA ALA A 318 4.57 -8.31 17.89
C ALA A 318 5.65 -7.30 17.42
N GLY A 319 5.44 -6.00 17.67
CA GLY A 319 6.33 -4.92 17.25
C GLY A 319 6.20 -4.51 15.78
N LEU A 320 5.26 -5.08 15.02
CA LEU A 320 5.08 -4.80 13.59
C LEU A 320 4.23 -3.55 13.37
N GLY A 321 4.89 -2.41 13.25
CA GLY A 321 4.25 -1.14 12.95
C GLY A 321 4.74 0.02 13.81
N LYS A 322 4.07 1.16 13.65
CA LYS A 322 4.39 2.41 14.34
C LYS A 322 3.11 3.06 14.85
N ILE A 323 3.17 3.69 16.04
CA ILE A 323 2.03 4.45 16.57
C ILE A 323 1.84 5.72 15.72
N PRO A 324 0.65 5.91 15.13
CA PRO A 324 0.35 7.09 14.33
C PRO A 324 0.13 8.33 15.20
N THR A 325 0.43 9.49 14.64
CA THR A 325 0.11 10.77 15.28
C THR A 325 -1.29 11.27 14.91
N GLY A 326 -1.84 10.84 13.79
CA GLY A 326 -3.12 11.34 13.29
C GLY A 326 -3.57 10.66 11.99
N PRO A 327 -4.35 11.35 11.15
CA PRO A 327 -5.01 10.76 9.97
C PRO A 327 -4.08 10.40 8.82
N ILE A 328 -2.91 11.05 8.72
CA ILE A 328 -1.94 10.80 7.65
C ILE A 328 -0.77 10.00 8.21
N SER A 329 -0.47 8.85 7.60
CA SER A 329 0.67 8.00 7.96
C SER A 329 2.00 8.70 7.73
N SER A 330 2.99 8.42 8.57
CA SER A 330 4.36 8.93 8.42
C SER A 330 5.05 8.49 7.12
N LYS A 331 4.48 7.52 6.39
CA LYS A 331 4.93 7.05 5.06
C LYS A 331 4.25 7.80 3.91
N THR A 332 3.25 8.64 4.17
CA THR A 332 2.46 9.34 3.16
C THR A 332 2.91 10.79 3.01
N LYS A 333 2.85 11.33 1.80
CA LYS A 333 3.14 12.76 1.56
C LYS A 333 2.31 13.64 2.48
N PHE A 334 2.86 14.79 2.85
CA PHE A 334 2.20 15.82 3.67
C PHE A 334 1.88 15.39 5.10
N TYR A 335 2.49 14.32 5.60
CA TYR A 335 2.47 13.99 7.02
C TYR A 335 2.96 15.17 7.88
N SER A 336 2.31 15.37 9.02
CA SER A 336 2.74 16.33 10.05
C SER A 336 2.72 15.68 11.43
N ALA A 337 3.79 15.87 12.18
CA ALA A 337 3.85 15.51 13.61
C ALA A 337 3.35 16.63 14.52
N ASP A 338 3.07 17.82 13.95
CA ASP A 338 2.58 19.02 14.67
C ASP A 338 1.04 18.98 14.80
N VAL A 339 0.58 18.02 15.60
CA VAL A 339 -0.84 17.77 15.91
C VAL A 339 -1.02 17.45 17.39
N PRO A 340 -2.25 17.59 17.95
CA PRO A 340 -2.57 17.10 19.29
C PRO A 340 -2.16 15.63 19.47
N LYS A 341 -1.47 15.31 20.57
CA LYS A 341 -0.94 13.98 20.83
C LYS A 341 -1.78 13.26 21.88
N TYR A 342 -1.99 11.99 21.64
CA TYR A 342 -2.68 11.09 22.56
C TYR A 342 -1.70 10.01 23.03
N THR A 343 -1.19 10.15 24.23
CA THR A 343 -0.45 9.10 24.93
C THR A 343 -1.40 8.32 25.84
N TYR A 344 -1.10 7.08 26.16
CA TYR A 344 -1.88 6.31 27.12
C TYR A 344 -1.91 7.02 28.47
N ASP A 345 -3.09 7.45 28.89
CA ASP A 345 -3.32 8.17 30.16
C ASP A 345 -4.73 7.82 30.70
N PRO A 346 -4.86 6.71 31.43
CA PRO A 346 -6.15 6.30 32.01
C PRO A 346 -6.74 7.31 32.99
N ALA A 347 -5.93 8.11 33.67
CA ALA A 347 -6.42 9.12 34.59
C ALA A 347 -7.11 10.25 33.83
N LYS A 348 -6.47 10.76 32.78
CA LYS A 348 -7.04 11.74 31.87
C LYS A 348 -8.28 11.20 31.15
N ALA A 349 -8.24 9.94 30.73
CA ALA A 349 -9.40 9.29 30.11
C ALA A 349 -10.61 9.28 31.06
N LYS A 350 -10.45 8.91 32.33
CA LYS A 350 -11.52 8.93 33.35
C LYS A 350 -12.12 10.33 33.55
N GLU A 351 -11.28 11.36 33.61
CA GLU A 351 -11.75 12.74 33.71
C GLU A 351 -12.64 13.11 32.51
N LEU A 352 -12.20 12.79 31.28
CA LEU A 352 -12.92 13.09 30.05
C LEU A 352 -14.20 12.26 29.89
N VAL A 353 -14.20 10.97 30.29
CA VAL A 353 -15.41 10.14 30.35
C VAL A 353 -16.46 10.80 31.25
N LYS A 354 -16.06 11.23 32.45
CA LYS A 354 -16.95 11.94 33.38
C LYS A 354 -17.45 13.27 32.79
N ALA A 355 -16.56 14.06 32.21
CA ALA A 355 -16.88 15.35 31.61
C ALA A 355 -17.80 15.23 30.39
N SER A 356 -17.70 14.13 29.63
CA SER A 356 -18.57 13.86 28.47
C SER A 356 -20.02 13.58 28.82
N GLY A 357 -20.30 13.29 30.11
CA GLY A 357 -21.66 12.94 30.57
C GLY A 357 -22.07 11.50 30.31
N TYR A 358 -21.15 10.63 29.89
CA TYR A 358 -21.37 9.19 29.71
C TYR A 358 -21.92 8.53 30.97
N LYS A 359 -22.98 7.72 30.85
CA LYS A 359 -23.72 7.11 31.97
C LYS A 359 -23.53 5.58 32.03
N GLY A 360 -22.64 5.01 31.25
CA GLY A 360 -22.42 3.56 31.19
C GLY A 360 -23.26 2.86 30.13
N GLU A 361 -23.77 3.59 29.16
CA GLU A 361 -24.49 3.01 28.00
C GLU A 361 -23.62 1.93 27.35
N PRO A 362 -24.17 0.71 27.10
CA PRO A 362 -23.40 -0.36 26.52
C PRO A 362 -23.06 -0.06 25.07
N LEU A 363 -21.81 -0.22 24.71
CA LEU A 363 -21.31 -0.09 23.34
C LEU A 363 -20.83 -1.46 22.82
N LYS A 364 -20.78 -1.62 21.50
CA LYS A 364 -20.28 -2.83 20.85
C LYS A 364 -19.12 -2.50 19.92
N ILE A 365 -18.04 -3.28 20.04
CA ILE A 365 -16.99 -3.35 19.01
C ILE A 365 -17.35 -4.47 18.05
N LEU A 366 -17.62 -4.14 16.80
CA LEU A 366 -17.66 -5.12 15.70
C LEU A 366 -16.21 -5.43 15.30
N ALA A 367 -15.73 -6.61 15.69
CA ALA A 367 -14.36 -7.04 15.44
C ALA A 367 -14.11 -7.29 13.94
N LEU A 368 -12.93 -6.93 13.44
CA LEU A 368 -12.54 -7.21 12.06
C LEU A 368 -12.12 -8.69 11.93
N PRO A 369 -12.78 -9.49 11.06
CA PRO A 369 -12.57 -10.94 10.97
C PRO A 369 -11.35 -11.33 10.09
N TYR A 370 -10.22 -10.66 10.28
CA TYR A 370 -8.98 -10.90 9.50
C TYR A 370 -7.91 -11.61 10.34
N GLY A 371 -8.34 -12.60 11.13
CA GLY A 371 -7.47 -13.44 11.93
C GLY A 371 -7.44 -13.06 13.41
N GLU A 372 -6.77 -13.91 14.19
CA GLU A 372 -6.78 -13.83 15.66
C GLU A 372 -6.16 -12.55 16.21
N THR A 373 -5.18 -11.97 15.52
CA THR A 373 -4.54 -10.72 15.95
C THR A 373 -5.57 -9.59 16.14
N TRP A 374 -6.55 -9.48 15.24
CA TRP A 374 -7.63 -8.48 15.36
C TRP A 374 -8.56 -8.77 16.53
N SER A 375 -8.86 -10.04 16.81
CA SER A 375 -9.68 -10.44 17.95
C SER A 375 -8.95 -10.15 19.27
N ARG A 376 -7.66 -10.49 19.38
CA ARG A 376 -6.82 -10.16 20.54
C ARG A 376 -6.75 -8.64 20.77
N TRP A 377 -6.69 -7.86 19.68
CA TRP A 377 -6.66 -6.40 19.79
C TRP A 377 -7.98 -5.85 20.32
N ALA A 378 -9.11 -6.39 19.84
CA ALA A 378 -10.43 -6.00 20.33
C ALA A 378 -10.58 -6.28 21.83
N GLU A 379 -10.11 -7.44 22.33
CA GLU A 379 -10.15 -7.78 23.75
C GLU A 379 -9.24 -6.85 24.58
N ALA A 380 -8.03 -6.53 24.11
CA ALA A 380 -7.15 -5.58 24.78
C ALA A 380 -7.79 -4.19 24.91
N ILE A 381 -8.40 -3.68 23.85
CA ILE A 381 -9.08 -2.37 23.88
C ILE A 381 -10.32 -2.41 24.79
N LYS A 382 -11.10 -3.49 24.77
CA LYS A 382 -12.22 -3.68 25.69
C LYS A 382 -11.77 -3.59 27.15
N GLN A 383 -10.63 -4.22 27.50
CA GLN A 383 -10.07 -4.11 28.85
C GLN A 383 -9.67 -2.67 29.18
N ASN A 384 -8.94 -1.99 28.27
CA ASN A 384 -8.56 -0.58 28.44
C ASN A 384 -9.78 0.32 28.67
N PHE A 385 -10.87 0.08 27.94
CA PHE A 385 -12.12 0.83 28.12
C PHE A 385 -12.78 0.53 29.47
N ALA A 386 -12.81 -0.72 29.88
CA ALA A 386 -13.36 -1.11 31.21
C ALA A 386 -12.59 -0.43 32.36
N ASP A 387 -11.28 -0.31 32.26
CA ASP A 387 -10.42 0.32 33.28
C ASP A 387 -10.75 1.80 33.50
N VAL A 388 -11.36 2.46 32.52
CA VAL A 388 -11.77 3.87 32.59
C VAL A 388 -13.28 4.05 32.70
N GLY A 389 -14.04 2.96 32.86
CA GLY A 389 -15.49 2.98 33.09
C GLY A 389 -16.32 3.05 31.80
N ILE A 390 -15.74 2.74 30.63
CA ILE A 390 -16.47 2.61 29.36
C ILE A 390 -16.92 1.15 29.20
N ASN A 391 -18.24 0.94 29.09
CA ASN A 391 -18.84 -0.40 29.00
C ASN A 391 -18.88 -0.88 27.53
N VAL A 392 -18.05 -1.88 27.19
CA VAL A 392 -17.93 -2.39 25.83
C VAL A 392 -18.05 -3.90 25.79
N SER A 393 -18.83 -4.41 24.82
CA SER A 393 -18.86 -5.83 24.43
C SER A 393 -18.27 -6.00 23.01
N ILE A 394 -17.85 -7.23 22.70
CA ILE A 394 -17.32 -7.56 21.36
C ILE A 394 -18.37 -8.38 20.61
N GLU A 395 -18.62 -7.98 19.38
CA GLU A 395 -19.42 -8.72 18.41
C GLU A 395 -18.48 -9.28 17.34
N THR A 396 -18.56 -10.59 17.09
CA THR A 396 -17.78 -11.30 16.05
C THR A 396 -18.69 -11.80 14.93
N THR A 397 -18.17 -11.83 13.72
CA THR A 397 -18.86 -12.34 12.53
C THR A 397 -17.81 -12.78 11.51
N ASP A 398 -18.22 -13.37 10.40
CA ASP A 398 -17.36 -13.63 9.23
C ASP A 398 -17.16 -12.38 8.36
N VAL A 399 -16.32 -12.49 7.34
CA VAL A 399 -15.99 -11.35 6.44
C VAL A 399 -17.23 -10.80 5.72
N PRO A 400 -18.12 -11.61 5.12
CA PRO A 400 -19.38 -11.13 4.54
C PRO A 400 -20.27 -10.41 5.56
N GLY A 401 -20.45 -10.98 6.75
CA GLY A 401 -21.23 -10.41 7.84
C GLY A 401 -20.67 -9.06 8.33
N TRP A 402 -19.36 -8.98 8.52
CA TRP A 402 -18.70 -7.71 8.84
C TRP A 402 -18.91 -6.67 7.74
N THR A 403 -18.68 -7.05 6.48
CA THR A 403 -18.87 -6.14 5.33
C THR A 403 -20.30 -5.60 5.29
N GLN A 404 -21.29 -6.45 5.48
CA GLN A 404 -22.70 -6.06 5.50
C GLN A 404 -23.02 -5.10 6.66
N LYS A 405 -22.62 -5.44 7.89
CA LYS A 405 -22.85 -4.60 9.07
C LYS A 405 -22.13 -3.25 8.94
N ALA A 406 -20.85 -3.25 8.60
CA ALA A 406 -20.05 -2.06 8.40
C ALA A 406 -20.62 -1.16 7.30
N SER A 407 -21.05 -1.73 6.18
CA SER A 407 -21.68 -1.00 5.06
C SER A 407 -23.03 -0.36 5.41
N ASN A 408 -23.75 -0.95 6.35
CA ASN A 408 -25.06 -0.45 6.79
C ASN A 408 -24.98 0.46 8.01
N GLY A 409 -23.79 0.67 8.61
CA GLY A 409 -23.62 1.41 9.85
C GLY A 409 -24.17 0.67 11.09
N ASP A 410 -24.25 -0.67 11.04
CA ASP A 410 -24.74 -1.50 12.15
C ASP A 410 -23.59 -1.89 13.10
N PHE A 411 -23.02 -0.87 13.75
CA PHE A 411 -21.97 -0.98 14.76
C PHE A 411 -21.95 0.29 15.63
N ASP A 412 -21.42 0.20 16.84
CA ASP A 412 -21.05 1.38 17.64
C ASP A 412 -19.57 1.74 17.38
N LEU A 413 -18.69 0.75 17.44
CA LEU A 413 -17.29 0.84 17.11
C LEU A 413 -16.93 -0.28 16.15
N THR A 414 -16.07 -0.04 15.15
CA THR A 414 -15.55 -1.12 14.30
C THR A 414 -14.10 -0.89 13.92
N PHE A 415 -13.31 -1.97 13.87
CA PHE A 415 -11.98 -1.88 13.30
C PHE A 415 -12.03 -1.81 11.78
N ASN A 416 -11.10 -1.04 11.24
CA ASN A 416 -10.78 -1.03 9.82
C ASN A 416 -9.30 -0.68 9.62
N TYR A 417 -8.76 -1.01 8.45
CA TYR A 417 -7.52 -0.42 7.96
C TYR A 417 -7.65 -0.13 6.47
N LEU A 418 -7.04 0.94 6.01
CA LEU A 418 -7.06 1.30 4.60
C LEU A 418 -5.69 1.77 4.13
N TYR A 419 -5.51 1.75 2.83
CA TYR A 419 -4.30 2.22 2.16
C TYR A 419 -4.38 3.71 1.88
N GLN A 420 -3.28 4.42 2.12
CA GLN A 420 -3.22 5.89 1.93
C GLN A 420 -2.76 6.31 0.53
N LEU A 421 -2.37 5.35 -0.32
CA LEU A 421 -2.12 5.51 -1.76
C LEU A 421 -1.14 6.65 -2.11
N GLY A 422 -0.16 6.89 -1.24
CA GLY A 422 0.92 7.87 -1.43
C GLY A 422 0.52 9.34 -1.33
N ASP A 423 -0.79 9.66 -1.44
CA ASP A 423 -1.27 11.04 -1.40
C ASP A 423 -2.60 11.15 -0.63
N PRO A 424 -2.76 12.14 0.27
CA PRO A 424 -3.98 12.29 1.05
C PRO A 424 -5.26 12.50 0.22
N ALA A 425 -5.19 13.14 -0.95
CA ALA A 425 -6.35 13.34 -1.80
C ALA A 425 -6.94 12.02 -2.33
N THR A 426 -6.11 11.00 -2.51
CA THR A 426 -6.54 9.70 -3.06
C THR A 426 -6.81 8.65 -1.99
N GLY A 427 -6.03 8.64 -0.90
CA GLY A 427 -6.10 7.58 0.08
C GLY A 427 -6.68 7.97 1.43
N VAL A 428 -6.54 9.24 1.86
CA VAL A 428 -6.92 9.70 3.19
C VAL A 428 -8.28 10.39 3.19
N ALA A 429 -8.50 11.34 2.29
CA ALA A 429 -9.71 12.17 2.24
C ALA A 429 -11.01 11.35 2.27
N ARG A 430 -11.02 10.20 1.57
CA ARG A 430 -12.19 9.32 1.49
C ARG A 430 -12.74 8.86 2.85
N ASN A 431 -11.93 8.90 3.91
CA ASN A 431 -12.32 8.45 5.24
C ASN A 431 -12.98 9.56 6.08
N TYR A 432 -12.87 10.82 5.63
CA TYR A 432 -13.25 11.98 6.44
C TYR A 432 -14.22 12.93 5.75
N ILE A 433 -14.22 13.00 4.40
CA ILE A 433 -15.11 13.91 3.68
C ILE A 433 -16.56 13.43 3.71
N SER A 434 -17.49 14.37 3.88
CA SER A 434 -18.92 14.09 4.06
C SER A 434 -19.56 13.42 2.83
N THR A 435 -19.08 13.72 1.63
CA THR A 435 -19.57 13.12 0.37
C THR A 435 -19.30 11.61 0.27
N ASN A 436 -18.42 11.07 1.12
CA ASN A 436 -18.12 9.63 1.19
C ASN A 436 -18.88 8.90 2.31
N ILE A 437 -19.87 9.52 2.90
CA ILE A 437 -20.88 8.85 3.75
C ILE A 437 -21.87 8.16 2.80
N VAL A 438 -21.50 6.96 2.34
CA VAL A 438 -22.27 6.23 1.33
C VAL A 438 -22.67 4.87 1.90
N LYS A 439 -23.97 4.64 2.06
CA LYS A 439 -24.51 3.34 2.46
C LYS A 439 -24.09 2.26 1.43
N GLY A 440 -23.65 1.13 1.93
CA GLY A 440 -23.11 0.05 1.09
C GLY A 440 -21.60 0.13 0.84
N ASN A 441 -20.90 1.17 1.33
CA ASN A 441 -19.45 1.33 1.18
C ASN A 441 -18.75 1.23 2.54
N PRO A 442 -18.12 0.11 2.91
CA PRO A 442 -17.40 -0.05 4.17
C PRO A 442 -15.99 0.57 4.15
N PHE A 443 -15.54 1.17 3.03
CA PHE A 443 -14.19 1.69 2.81
C PHE A 443 -14.15 3.20 2.59
N GLY A 444 -15.19 3.91 3.03
CA GLY A 444 -15.31 5.36 3.01
C GLY A 444 -15.38 5.95 4.42
N ASN A 445 -16.15 7.03 4.57
CA ASN A 445 -16.42 7.67 5.84
C ASN A 445 -17.47 6.88 6.65
N GLN A 446 -17.07 5.71 7.17
CA GLN A 446 -17.95 4.79 7.91
C GLN A 446 -18.54 5.37 9.19
N GLY A 447 -17.77 6.22 9.88
CA GLY A 447 -18.18 6.86 11.14
C GLY A 447 -19.21 7.97 10.94
N ALA A 448 -19.52 8.32 9.69
CA ALA A 448 -20.39 9.41 9.31
C ALA A 448 -19.98 10.78 9.91
N TYR A 449 -18.69 11.03 9.94
CA TYR A 449 -18.14 12.31 10.36
C TYR A 449 -18.48 13.41 9.34
N VAL A 450 -18.92 14.56 9.81
CA VAL A 450 -19.26 15.73 8.98
C VAL A 450 -18.58 16.97 9.54
N ASN A 451 -17.73 17.59 8.73
CA ASN A 451 -17.13 18.89 9.01
C ASN A 451 -16.89 19.64 7.69
N PRO A 452 -17.68 20.69 7.38
CA PRO A 452 -17.56 21.43 6.11
C PRO A 452 -16.20 22.12 5.93
N GLU A 453 -15.50 22.48 7.01
CA GLU A 453 -14.15 23.04 6.92
C GLU A 453 -13.14 21.98 6.48
N VAL A 454 -13.24 20.77 7.03
CA VAL A 454 -12.39 19.63 6.62
C VAL A 454 -12.66 19.25 5.17
N ASP A 455 -13.93 19.20 4.75
CA ASP A 455 -14.31 18.93 3.37
C ASP A 455 -13.67 19.94 2.42
N LYS A 456 -13.78 21.24 2.75
CA LYS A 456 -13.18 22.32 1.96
C LYS A 456 -11.66 22.23 1.92
N LEU A 457 -11.01 22.03 3.06
CA LEU A 457 -9.55 21.93 3.14
C LEU A 457 -8.99 20.76 2.32
N PHE A 458 -9.65 19.60 2.33
CA PHE A 458 -9.26 18.47 1.46
C PHE A 458 -9.43 18.80 -0.03
N ALA A 459 -10.54 19.46 -0.40
CA ALA A 459 -10.78 19.86 -1.77
C ALA A 459 -9.74 20.89 -2.25
N ASP A 460 -9.48 21.93 -1.46
CA ASP A 460 -8.48 22.96 -1.79
C ASP A 460 -7.07 22.36 -1.89
N ALA A 461 -6.70 21.45 -0.96
CA ALA A 461 -5.39 20.82 -0.95
C ALA A 461 -5.16 19.90 -2.18
N ALA A 462 -6.23 19.25 -2.67
CA ALA A 462 -6.12 18.38 -3.83
C ALA A 462 -5.74 19.16 -5.11
N ILE A 463 -6.15 20.41 -5.22
CA ILE A 463 -5.97 21.26 -6.41
C ILE A 463 -4.93 22.38 -6.22
N ALA A 464 -4.37 22.53 -5.03
CA ALA A 464 -3.34 23.55 -4.78
C ALA A 464 -2.10 23.31 -5.67
N PRO A 465 -1.53 24.38 -6.26
CA PRO A 465 -0.57 24.26 -7.36
C PRO A 465 0.83 23.80 -6.94
N THR A 466 1.15 23.89 -5.65
CA THR A 466 2.50 23.53 -5.13
C THR A 466 2.42 22.59 -3.93
N ASP A 467 3.43 21.75 -3.76
CA ASP A 467 3.54 20.88 -2.58
C ASP A 467 3.59 21.68 -1.27
N ALA A 468 4.17 22.88 -1.26
CA ALA A 468 4.19 23.75 -0.07
C ALA A 468 2.79 24.22 0.33
N ALA A 469 1.98 24.69 -0.62
CA ALA A 469 0.58 25.06 -0.38
C ALA A 469 -0.27 23.86 0.05
N ARG A 470 -0.05 22.70 -0.56
CA ARG A 470 -0.71 21.44 -0.18
C ARG A 470 -0.35 21.04 1.25
N GLN A 471 0.95 21.10 1.62
CA GLN A 471 1.43 20.80 2.97
C GLN A 471 0.76 21.65 4.03
N GLU A 472 0.62 22.97 3.78
CA GLU A 472 -0.04 23.90 4.71
C GLU A 472 -1.50 23.50 4.95
N LEU A 473 -2.26 23.22 3.88
CA LEU A 473 -3.66 22.85 3.95
C LEU A 473 -3.83 21.48 4.65
N TYR A 474 -3.03 20.47 4.30
CA TYR A 474 -3.07 19.18 4.97
C TYR A 474 -2.62 19.23 6.44
N THR A 475 -1.74 20.16 6.81
CA THR A 475 -1.40 20.37 8.23
C THR A 475 -2.60 20.90 9.01
N LYS A 476 -3.40 21.82 8.44
CA LYS A 476 -4.65 22.29 9.05
C LYS A 476 -5.66 21.15 9.20
N VAL A 477 -5.86 20.35 8.15
CA VAL A 477 -6.71 19.14 8.20
C VAL A 477 -6.30 18.22 9.35
N GLN A 478 -4.99 17.90 9.45
CA GLN A 478 -4.50 16.99 10.48
C GLN A 478 -4.73 17.53 11.89
N LYS A 479 -4.57 18.84 12.10
CA LYS A 479 -4.83 19.48 13.40
C LYS A 479 -6.31 19.38 13.80
N ILE A 480 -7.23 19.68 12.87
CA ILE A 480 -8.67 19.59 13.12
C ILE A 480 -9.07 18.15 13.41
N LEU A 481 -8.66 17.20 12.56
CA LEU A 481 -9.02 15.80 12.74
C LEU A 481 -8.44 15.21 14.02
N ALA A 482 -7.19 15.58 14.37
CA ALA A 482 -6.57 15.13 15.62
C ALA A 482 -7.28 15.69 16.86
N ASP A 483 -7.84 16.90 16.80
CA ASP A 483 -8.65 17.47 17.90
C ASP A 483 -10.04 16.83 17.97
N GLU A 484 -10.69 16.60 16.82
CA GLU A 484 -12.06 16.08 16.80
C GLU A 484 -12.17 14.56 16.93
N VAL A 485 -11.08 13.83 16.65
CA VAL A 485 -10.98 12.36 16.79
C VAL A 485 -12.17 11.64 16.12
N PRO A 486 -12.38 11.81 14.80
CA PRO A 486 -13.45 11.08 14.10
C PRO A 486 -13.20 9.58 14.00
N VAL A 487 -11.94 9.15 14.11
CA VAL A 487 -11.51 7.76 14.25
C VAL A 487 -10.41 7.69 15.32
N LEU A 488 -10.26 6.55 15.94
CA LEU A 488 -9.23 6.29 16.95
C LEU A 488 -8.05 5.60 16.25
N TRP A 489 -7.05 6.36 15.79
CA TRP A 489 -5.89 5.85 15.07
C TRP A 489 -5.06 4.93 15.96
N GLN A 490 -4.79 3.72 15.47
CA GLN A 490 -4.16 2.67 16.27
C GLN A 490 -2.75 2.34 15.81
N LEU A 491 -2.55 2.07 14.53
CA LEU A 491 -1.28 1.54 14.04
C LEU A 491 -1.05 1.89 12.55
N GLU A 492 0.13 2.42 12.24
CA GLU A 492 0.69 2.36 10.89
C GLU A 492 1.29 0.95 10.75
N MET A 493 0.62 0.10 9.96
CA MET A 493 0.93 -1.32 9.93
C MET A 493 2.14 -1.63 9.06
N ASP A 494 2.97 -2.55 9.51
CA ASP A 494 3.97 -3.20 8.69
C ASP A 494 3.51 -4.60 8.30
N PHE A 495 3.58 -4.90 7.01
CA PHE A 495 3.32 -6.21 6.44
C PHE A 495 4.63 -6.83 5.93
N PRO A 496 5.40 -7.52 6.78
CA PRO A 496 6.69 -8.05 6.39
C PRO A 496 6.54 -9.15 5.34
N THR A 497 7.38 -9.08 4.31
CA THR A 497 7.61 -10.16 3.37
C THR A 497 8.77 -11.02 3.89
N ILE A 498 8.52 -12.31 4.10
CA ILE A 498 9.52 -13.30 4.56
C ILE A 498 9.97 -14.08 3.34
N TYR A 499 11.28 -14.22 3.12
CA TYR A 499 11.77 -14.89 1.93
C TYR A 499 13.12 -15.57 2.14
N ARG A 500 13.45 -16.54 1.31
CA ARG A 500 14.78 -17.15 1.30
C ARG A 500 15.82 -16.14 0.88
N CYS A 501 16.91 -15.99 1.63
CA CYS A 501 17.95 -14.98 1.38
C CYS A 501 18.67 -15.16 0.04
N ASN A 502 18.58 -16.35 -0.59
CA ASN A 502 19.08 -16.59 -1.94
C ASN A 502 18.16 -16.00 -3.05
N VAL A 503 16.94 -15.56 -2.72
CA VAL A 503 16.12 -14.72 -3.60
C VAL A 503 16.56 -13.28 -3.40
N LYS A 504 17.05 -12.64 -4.46
CA LYS A 504 17.61 -11.29 -4.44
C LYS A 504 16.71 -10.32 -5.18
N ASN A 505 16.74 -9.04 -4.80
CA ASN A 505 15.99 -7.95 -5.42
C ASN A 505 14.48 -8.23 -5.55
N LEU A 506 13.90 -8.95 -4.58
CA LEU A 506 12.48 -9.29 -4.56
C LEU A 506 11.57 -8.06 -4.49
N VAL A 507 12.00 -7.05 -3.72
CA VAL A 507 11.29 -5.78 -3.54
C VAL A 507 12.18 -4.66 -4.07
N SER A 508 11.74 -3.99 -5.14
CA SER A 508 12.49 -2.93 -5.83
C SER A 508 11.71 -1.63 -6.01
N THR A 509 10.46 -1.58 -5.55
CA THR A 509 9.58 -0.41 -5.70
C THR A 509 8.70 -0.19 -4.48
N ALA A 510 8.05 0.97 -4.42
CA ALA A 510 7.13 1.37 -3.34
C ALA A 510 5.86 0.50 -3.22
N ILE A 511 5.58 -0.39 -4.19
CA ILE A 511 4.48 -1.37 -4.14
C ILE A 511 4.95 -2.82 -4.05
N GLY A 512 6.26 -3.03 -3.90
CA GLY A 512 6.89 -4.30 -3.58
C GLY A 512 6.48 -5.44 -4.50
N VAL A 513 5.99 -6.52 -3.92
CA VAL A 513 5.57 -7.73 -4.65
C VAL A 513 4.40 -7.51 -5.62
N ASN A 514 3.77 -6.33 -5.60
CA ASN A 514 2.69 -5.98 -6.52
C ASN A 514 3.20 -5.37 -7.85
N ASP A 515 4.50 -5.12 -8.00
CA ASP A 515 5.08 -4.47 -9.20
C ASP A 515 5.96 -5.42 -10.03
N GLY A 516 5.70 -6.71 -9.97
CA GLY A 516 6.43 -7.71 -10.74
C GLY A 516 7.87 -7.96 -10.27
N PHE A 517 8.37 -9.13 -10.61
CA PHE A 517 9.69 -9.63 -10.21
C PHE A 517 10.75 -9.48 -11.29
N LYS A 518 10.65 -8.44 -12.15
CA LYS A 518 11.58 -8.27 -13.27
C LYS A 518 13.04 -8.15 -12.84
N ASP A 519 13.29 -7.61 -11.65
CA ASP A 519 14.62 -7.39 -11.09
C ASP A 519 15.05 -8.52 -10.13
N ALA A 520 14.12 -9.39 -9.73
CA ALA A 520 14.41 -10.51 -8.84
C ALA A 520 15.22 -11.60 -9.53
N TRP A 521 16.07 -12.26 -8.76
CA TRP A 521 16.85 -13.41 -9.21
C TRP A 521 17.12 -14.38 -8.06
N LYS A 522 17.49 -15.62 -8.35
CA LYS A 522 17.73 -16.65 -7.33
C LYS A 522 19.15 -17.19 -7.46
N ASP A 523 19.87 -17.23 -6.31
CA ASP A 523 21.20 -17.82 -6.22
C ASP A 523 21.19 -19.33 -6.33
#